data_91d2d71f3012a061a7a69ff24c9d872b
#
_entry.id   91d2d71f3012a061a7a69ff24c9d872b
#
_cell.length_a   1.000
_cell.length_b   1.000
_cell.length_c   1.000
_cell.angle_alpha   90.00
_cell.angle_beta   90.00
_cell.angle_gamma   90.00
#
_symmetry.space_group_name_H-M   'P 1'
#
loop_
_entity.id
_entity.type
_entity.pdbx_description
1 polymer ?
#
loop_
_entity_poly.entity_id
_entity_poly.type
_entity_poly.pdbx_seq_one_letter_code
_entity_poly.pdbx_strand_id
1 'polypeptide(L)'
;MAGGEVTQVQIDYAFGLTIETYDEQRASTHIRISTRFEYEANGEVTVIDPGHTEQMAPLLTLHKAAVAEGYAIKDGHLVVHFVDGRAIRVAPDEQYESWTVTGQLPPVVRKFSLIGLPGTGVALFG
;
A
#
# COMPACT_ATOMS: atom_id res chain seq x y z
N MET A 1 8.29 -6.14 -1.42
CA MET A 1 8.22 -4.76 -0.88
C MET A 1 9.41 -4.41 0.02
N ALA A 2 9.83 -5.29 0.87
CA ALA A 2 10.97 -5.02 1.76
C ALA A 2 12.21 -4.62 0.96
N GLY A 3 12.91 -3.58 1.41
CA GLY A 3 14.08 -3.03 0.72
C GLY A 3 13.75 -2.15 -0.49
N GLY A 4 12.48 -1.93 -0.79
CA GLY A 4 12.07 -1.08 -1.89
C GLY A 4 12.02 0.39 -1.53
N GLU A 5 11.82 1.21 -2.56
CA GLU A 5 11.66 2.65 -2.45
C GLU A 5 10.35 3.05 -3.11
N VAL A 6 9.64 3.99 -2.51
CA VAL A 6 8.45 4.57 -3.12
C VAL A 6 8.88 5.47 -4.28
N THR A 7 8.56 5.06 -5.49
CA THR A 7 8.92 5.81 -6.70
C THR A 7 7.80 6.67 -7.23
N GLN A 8 6.56 6.39 -6.84
CA GLN A 8 5.41 7.16 -7.25
C GLN A 8 4.35 7.18 -6.15
N VAL A 9 3.79 8.36 -5.92
CA VAL A 9 2.59 8.58 -5.10
C VAL A 9 1.51 9.05 -6.04
N GLN A 10 0.36 8.40 -6.02
CA GLN A 10 -0.75 8.70 -6.89
C GLN A 10 -1.98 9.06 -6.07
N ILE A 11 -2.60 10.17 -6.40
CA ILE A 11 -3.81 10.66 -5.73
C ILE A 11 -4.89 10.88 -6.79
N ASP A 12 -5.95 10.10 -6.67
CA ASP A 12 -7.18 10.28 -7.43
C ASP A 12 -8.36 10.05 -6.47
N TYR A 13 -9.33 9.24 -6.80
CA TYR A 13 -10.37 8.83 -5.84
C TYR A 13 -9.90 7.75 -4.87
N ALA A 14 -8.65 7.33 -4.99
CA ALA A 14 -7.97 6.40 -4.12
C ALA A 14 -6.55 6.89 -3.87
N PHE A 15 -5.85 6.30 -2.91
CA PHE A 15 -4.44 6.55 -2.66
C PHE A 15 -3.61 5.42 -3.24
N GLY A 16 -2.60 5.75 -4.04
CA GLY A 16 -1.73 4.77 -4.67
C GLY A 16 -0.26 4.98 -4.36
N LEU A 17 0.48 3.88 -4.19
CA LEU A 17 1.93 3.85 -4.06
C LEU A 17 2.51 2.86 -5.05
N THR A 18 3.58 3.26 -5.73
CA THR A 18 4.43 2.35 -6.47
C THR A 18 5.74 2.19 -5.73
N ILE A 19 6.11 0.95 -5.45
CA ILE A 19 7.33 0.60 -4.71
C ILE A 19 8.18 -0.25 -5.64
N GLU A 20 9.41 0.19 -5.87
CA GLU A 20 10.36 -0.53 -6.72
C GLU A 20 11.56 -0.99 -5.91
N THR A 21 11.98 -2.21 -6.15
CA THR A 21 13.16 -2.82 -5.55
C THR A 21 14.23 -2.95 -6.62
N TYR A 22 15.41 -2.39 -6.36
CA TYR A 22 16.51 -2.35 -7.34
C TYR A 22 17.61 -3.38 -7.03
N ASP A 23 17.24 -4.51 -6.46
CA ASP A 23 18.15 -5.64 -6.30
C ASP A 23 18.25 -6.43 -7.61
N GLU A 24 18.89 -7.60 -7.56
CA GLU A 24 19.07 -8.47 -8.76
C GLU A 24 17.74 -8.85 -9.42
N GLN A 25 16.63 -8.79 -8.70
CA GLN A 25 15.33 -9.22 -9.20
C GLN A 25 14.40 -8.10 -9.65
N ARG A 26 14.72 -6.84 -9.42
CA ARG A 26 13.91 -5.67 -9.83
C ARG A 26 12.41 -5.92 -9.74
N ALA A 27 11.87 -5.91 -8.55
CA ALA A 27 10.43 -6.07 -8.34
C ALA A 27 9.74 -4.70 -8.35
N SER A 28 8.57 -4.63 -8.97
CA SER A 28 7.69 -3.46 -8.90
C SER A 28 6.38 -3.88 -8.25
N THR A 29 5.95 -3.13 -7.24
CA THR A 29 4.71 -3.39 -6.52
C THR A 29 3.87 -2.12 -6.51
N HIS A 30 2.61 -2.24 -6.86
CA HIS A 30 1.66 -1.13 -6.85
C HIS A 30 0.55 -1.41 -5.83
N ILE A 31 0.34 -0.47 -4.92
CA ILE A 31 -0.69 -0.53 -3.88
C ILE A 31 -1.72 0.54 -4.18
N ARG A 32 -3.00 0.17 -4.16
CA ARG A 32 -4.11 1.10 -4.27
C ARG A 32 -5.04 0.91 -3.10
N ILE A 33 -5.36 1.99 -2.39
CA ILE A 33 -6.22 1.99 -1.20
C ILE A 33 -7.44 2.83 -1.51
N SER A 34 -8.61 2.22 -1.41
CA SER A 34 -9.88 2.83 -1.82
C SER A 34 -10.79 3.22 -0.65
N THR A 35 -10.46 2.79 0.57
CA THR A 35 -11.22 3.08 1.78
C THR A 35 -10.39 3.90 2.75
N ARG A 36 -10.99 4.33 3.85
CA ARG A 36 -10.28 5.00 4.93
C ARG A 36 -9.17 4.11 5.46
N PHE A 37 -8.04 4.73 5.78
CA PHE A 37 -6.89 4.03 6.33
C PHE A 37 -6.18 4.89 7.36
N GLU A 38 -5.33 4.27 8.17
CA GLU A 38 -4.53 4.96 9.16
C GLU A 38 -3.14 5.25 8.61
N TYR A 39 -2.67 6.46 8.83
CA TYR A 39 -1.31 6.89 8.56
C TYR A 39 -0.64 7.32 9.86
N GLU A 40 0.48 6.69 10.19
CA GLU A 40 1.26 7.01 11.37
C GLU A 40 2.56 7.71 10.97
N ALA A 41 2.80 8.88 11.57
CA ALA A 41 4.03 9.64 11.39
C ALA A 41 4.36 10.37 12.69
N ASN A 42 5.61 10.33 13.11
CA ASN A 42 6.09 11.02 14.32
C ASN A 42 5.30 10.64 15.58
N GLY A 43 4.86 9.38 15.67
CA GLY A 43 4.09 8.88 16.82
C GLY A 43 2.61 9.27 16.79
N GLU A 44 2.15 9.98 15.78
CA GLU A 44 0.76 10.37 15.62
C GLU A 44 0.07 9.53 14.55
N VAL A 45 -1.13 9.04 14.85
CA VAL A 45 -1.97 8.29 13.91
C VAL A 45 -3.08 9.20 13.42
N THR A 46 -3.20 9.32 12.10
CA THR A 46 -4.25 10.10 11.44
C THR A 46 -5.07 9.18 10.56
N VAL A 47 -6.39 9.32 10.62
CA VAL A 47 -7.29 8.61 9.69
C VAL A 47 -7.39 9.42 8.40
N ILE A 48 -7.10 8.77 7.28
CA ILE A 48 -7.11 9.38 5.95
C ILE A 48 -8.30 8.83 5.17
N ASP A 49 -9.10 9.73 4.60
CA ASP A 49 -10.19 9.37 3.69
C ASP A 49 -9.78 9.74 2.26
N PRO A 50 -9.56 8.75 1.37
CA PRO A 50 -9.18 9.04 -0.02
C PRO A 50 -10.23 9.84 -0.80
N GLY A 51 -11.48 9.83 -0.34
CA GLY A 51 -12.53 10.68 -0.91
C GLY A 51 -12.32 12.18 -0.66
N HIS A 52 -11.43 12.53 0.27
CA HIS A 52 -11.08 13.91 0.60
C HIS A 52 -9.60 14.13 0.24
N THR A 53 -9.36 14.59 -0.97
CA THR A 53 -8.00 14.72 -1.54
C THR A 53 -7.06 15.52 -0.66
N GLU A 54 -7.55 16.56 0.01
CA GLU A 54 -6.74 17.39 0.88
C GLU A 54 -6.15 16.65 2.10
N GLN A 55 -6.79 15.56 2.53
CA GLN A 55 -6.27 14.75 3.63
C GLN A 55 -5.03 13.96 3.24
N MET A 56 -4.81 13.76 1.95
CA MET A 56 -3.69 12.97 1.44
C MET A 56 -2.41 13.78 1.27
N ALA A 57 -2.45 15.10 1.47
CA ALA A 57 -1.27 15.96 1.30
C ALA A 57 -0.05 15.51 2.11
N PRO A 58 -0.16 15.11 3.40
CA PRO A 58 0.99 14.65 4.16
C PRO A 58 1.64 13.38 3.59
N LEU A 59 0.88 12.60 2.84
CA LEU A 59 1.36 11.35 2.25
C LEU A 59 2.26 11.56 1.03
N LEU A 60 2.28 12.78 0.46
CA LEU A 60 3.19 13.11 -0.65
C LEU A 60 4.65 12.99 -0.23
N THR A 61 4.95 13.18 1.05
CA THR A 61 6.30 13.02 1.59
C THR A 61 6.77 11.57 1.61
N LEU A 62 5.90 10.61 1.31
CA LEU A 62 6.30 9.21 1.13
C LEU A 62 7.07 8.97 -0.16
N HIS A 63 7.04 9.89 -1.12
CA HIS A 63 7.87 9.79 -2.32
C HIS A 63 9.34 9.68 -1.92
N LYS A 64 10.02 8.66 -2.42
CA LYS A 64 11.41 8.27 -2.10
C LYS A 64 11.59 7.64 -0.71
N ALA A 65 10.53 7.40 0.05
CA ALA A 65 10.64 6.71 1.32
C ALA A 65 11.08 5.25 1.11
N ALA A 66 11.95 4.77 2.01
CA ALA A 66 12.38 3.38 2.00
C ALA A 66 11.37 2.51 2.75
N VAL A 67 11.01 1.38 2.16
CA VAL A 67 10.05 0.43 2.72
C VAL A 67 10.80 -0.62 3.53
N ALA A 68 10.46 -0.76 4.82
CA ALA A 68 11.00 -1.82 5.68
C ALA A 68 10.29 -3.15 5.39
N GLU A 69 8.96 -3.15 5.39
CA GLU A 69 8.16 -4.33 5.07
C GLU A 69 6.74 -3.94 4.68
N GLY A 70 6.09 -4.84 3.96
CA GLY A 70 4.66 -4.74 3.68
C GLY A 70 4.06 -6.14 3.69
N TYR A 71 2.88 -6.28 4.28
CA TYR A 71 2.23 -7.57 4.38
C TYR A 71 0.71 -7.42 4.48
N ALA A 72 0.03 -8.47 4.05
CA ALA A 72 -1.41 -8.62 4.23
C ALA A 72 -1.67 -9.71 5.26
N ILE A 73 -2.64 -9.45 6.16
CA ILE A 73 -3.10 -10.42 7.14
C ILE A 73 -4.35 -11.12 6.57
N LYS A 74 -4.54 -12.38 6.90
CA LYS A 74 -5.64 -13.20 6.36
C LYS A 74 -7.04 -12.63 6.61
N ASP A 75 -7.20 -11.79 7.65
CA ASP A 75 -8.46 -11.14 7.96
C ASP A 75 -8.80 -9.95 7.04
N GLY A 76 -7.88 -9.56 6.16
CA GLY A 76 -8.08 -8.48 5.21
C GLY A 76 -7.34 -7.19 5.50
N HIS A 77 -6.54 -7.12 6.57
CA HIS A 77 -5.69 -5.96 6.84
C HIS A 77 -4.47 -5.93 5.93
N LEU A 78 -4.11 -4.73 5.50
CA LEU A 78 -2.84 -4.45 4.82
C LEU A 78 -2.00 -3.51 5.70
N VAL A 79 -0.72 -3.82 5.84
CA VAL A 79 0.22 -3.01 6.63
C VAL A 79 1.47 -2.74 5.80
N VAL A 80 1.91 -1.49 5.77
CA VAL A 80 3.18 -1.08 5.17
C VAL A 80 3.96 -0.29 6.21
N HIS A 81 5.15 -0.77 6.54
CA HIS A 81 6.09 -0.09 7.43
C HIS A 81 7.25 0.51 6.64
N PHE A 82 7.56 1.76 6.94
CA PHE A 82 8.70 2.46 6.36
C PHE A 82 9.88 2.46 7.32
N VAL A 83 11.08 2.55 6.76
CA VAL A 83 12.32 2.48 7.54
C VAL A 83 12.41 3.59 8.59
N ASP A 84 11.85 4.75 8.31
CA ASP A 84 11.86 5.91 9.20
C ASP A 84 10.80 5.87 10.31
N GLY A 85 10.05 4.78 10.43
CA GLY A 85 9.04 4.59 11.47
C GLY A 85 7.62 4.97 11.06
N ARG A 86 7.43 5.56 9.88
CA ARG A 86 6.08 5.79 9.37
C ARG A 86 5.40 4.47 9.01
N ALA A 87 4.09 4.46 9.00
CA ALA A 87 3.32 3.26 8.66
C ALA A 87 1.97 3.62 8.05
N ILE A 88 1.48 2.71 7.21
CA ILE A 88 0.11 2.73 6.69
C ILE A 88 -0.56 1.43 7.12
N ARG A 89 -1.79 1.54 7.64
CA ARG A 89 -2.60 0.38 8.03
C ARG A 89 -3.98 0.52 7.44
N VAL A 90 -4.42 -0.51 6.72
CA VAL A 90 -5.73 -0.54 6.08
C VAL A 90 -6.52 -1.70 6.66
N ALA A 91 -7.64 -1.39 7.31
CA ALA A 91 -8.58 -2.39 7.78
C ALA A 91 -9.51 -2.82 6.64
N PRO A 92 -10.09 -4.04 6.69
CA PRO A 92 -11.11 -4.43 5.73
C PRO A 92 -12.35 -3.54 5.89
N ASP A 93 -13.01 -3.26 4.76
CA ASP A 93 -14.29 -2.55 4.73
C ASP A 93 -15.42 -3.58 4.63
N GLU A 94 -16.57 -3.29 5.23
CA GLU A 94 -17.71 -4.23 5.24
C GLU A 94 -18.41 -4.34 3.90
N GLN A 95 -18.31 -3.33 3.05
CA GLN A 95 -19.08 -3.23 1.81
C GLN A 95 -18.25 -3.25 0.53
N TYR A 96 -16.99 -2.85 0.59
CA TYR A 96 -16.14 -2.64 -0.59
C TYR A 96 -14.78 -3.28 -0.44
N GLU A 97 -14.14 -3.54 -1.57
CA GLU A 97 -12.74 -3.90 -1.60
C GLU A 97 -11.90 -2.72 -1.06
N SER A 98 -11.11 -2.97 -0.01
CA SER A 98 -10.40 -1.91 0.70
C SER A 98 -9.11 -1.51 -0.02
N TRP A 99 -8.40 -2.50 -0.56
CA TRP A 99 -7.10 -2.29 -1.17
C TRP A 99 -6.80 -3.35 -2.22
N THR A 100 -5.88 -3.01 -3.11
CA THR A 100 -5.30 -3.96 -4.06
C THR A 100 -3.79 -3.82 -4.04
N VAL A 101 -3.09 -4.94 -4.19
CA VAL A 101 -1.64 -4.98 -4.36
C VAL A 101 -1.36 -5.79 -5.62
N THR A 102 -0.74 -5.15 -6.59
CA THR A 102 -0.31 -5.80 -7.83
C THR A 102 1.20 -5.73 -7.94
N GLY A 103 1.82 -6.73 -8.55
CA GLY A 103 3.26 -6.75 -8.66
C GLY A 103 3.76 -7.46 -9.89
N GLN A 104 5.02 -7.20 -10.21
CA GLN A 104 5.76 -7.84 -11.31
C GLN A 104 7.14 -8.24 -10.82
N LEU A 105 7.54 -9.47 -11.12
CA LEU A 105 8.84 -10.04 -10.80
C LEU A 105 9.54 -10.53 -12.07
N PRO A 106 10.74 -10.00 -12.41
CA PRO A 106 11.55 -10.54 -13.49
C PRO A 106 12.20 -11.88 -13.09
N PRO A 107 12.83 -12.66 -13.99
CA PRO A 107 13.01 -12.40 -15.43
C PRO A 107 11.81 -12.80 -16.28
N VAL A 108 10.95 -13.66 -15.75
CA VAL A 108 9.64 -13.91 -16.33
C VAL A 108 8.70 -12.94 -15.65
N VAL A 109 8.05 -12.08 -16.40
CA VAL A 109 7.11 -11.12 -15.83
C VAL A 109 5.96 -11.88 -15.21
N ARG A 110 6.05 -12.13 -13.90
CA ARG A 110 4.95 -12.70 -13.12
C ARG A 110 4.16 -11.55 -12.55
N LYS A 111 2.91 -11.48 -12.92
CA LYS A 111 1.97 -10.53 -12.34
C LYS A 111 1.20 -11.23 -11.24
N PHE A 112 1.07 -10.57 -10.10
CA PHE A 112 0.17 -11.03 -9.04
C PHE A 112 -0.71 -9.87 -8.58
N SER A 113 -1.86 -10.20 -8.02
CA SER A 113 -2.79 -9.24 -7.47
C SER A 113 -3.37 -9.78 -6.17
N LEU A 114 -3.29 -8.99 -5.11
CA LEU A 114 -3.95 -9.24 -3.83
C LEU A 114 -5.02 -8.18 -3.63
N ILE A 115 -6.19 -8.58 -3.16
CA ILE A 115 -7.33 -7.70 -2.96
C ILE A 115 -7.87 -7.90 -1.55
N GLY A 116 -8.03 -6.80 -0.80
CA GLY A 116 -8.75 -6.79 0.46
C GLY A 116 -10.24 -6.89 0.21
N LEU A 117 -10.83 -8.04 0.54
CA LEU A 117 -12.23 -8.32 0.27
C LEU A 117 -13.17 -7.55 1.21
N PRO A 118 -14.42 -7.29 0.78
CA PRO A 118 -15.45 -6.75 1.65
C PRO A 118 -15.66 -7.68 2.87
N GLY A 119 -15.85 -7.07 4.04
CA GLY A 119 -15.95 -7.81 5.29
C GLY A 119 -14.58 -8.20 5.80
N THR A 120 -14.21 -9.46 5.65
CA THR A 120 -12.89 -9.96 6.05
C THR A 120 -12.33 -10.88 4.97
N GLY A 121 -11.02 -10.86 4.81
CA GLY A 121 -10.33 -11.79 3.93
C GLY A 121 -9.53 -11.12 2.82
N VAL A 122 -8.81 -11.95 2.09
CA VAL A 122 -7.92 -11.54 1.00
C VAL A 122 -8.11 -12.51 -0.15
N ALA A 123 -8.25 -11.97 -1.36
CA ALA A 123 -8.24 -12.77 -2.58
C ALA A 123 -6.89 -12.61 -3.29
N LEU A 124 -6.37 -13.71 -3.80
CA LEU A 124 -5.13 -13.72 -4.61
C LEU A 124 -5.48 -14.06 -6.04
N PHE A 125 -5.03 -13.22 -6.97
CA PHE A 125 -5.12 -13.42 -8.41
C PHE A 125 -3.70 -13.38 -8.98
N GLY A 126 -3.33 -14.36 -9.77
CA GLY A 126 -1.96 -14.43 -10.28
C GLY A 126 -1.81 -14.98 -11.66
#